data_c872852b383ab60d2dd61130a81b8ada
#
_entry.id   c872852b383ab60d2dd61130a81b8ada
#
_cell.length_a   1.000
_cell.length_b   1.000
_cell.length_c   1.000
_cell.angle_alpha   90.00
_cell.angle_beta   90.00
_cell.angle_gamma   90.00
#
_symmetry.space_group_name_H-M   'P 1'
#
loop_
_entity.id
_entity.type
_entity.pdbx_description
1 polymer ?
#
loop_
_entity_poly.entity_id
_entity_poly.type
_entity_poly.pdbx_seq_one_letter_code
_entity_poly.pdbx_strand_id
1 'polypeptide(L)'
;MPAHAPQGQALVFDSSTLILFLNDALPEAAVELLNVNLQSGLVFISAIVRAEVLAWPAHTDGSLSAARALLDVCHLVPVSAEVADEAARIRRETGLKLPDALIAATALLQRATLVTANERDFRRVPELALIET
;
A
#
# COMPACT_ATOMS: atom_id res chain seq x y z
N MET A 1 8.59 -4.04 17.84
CA MET A 1 7.22 -4.58 17.79
C MET A 1 6.96 -5.28 16.47
N PRO A 2 6.58 -6.52 16.44
CA PRO A 2 6.23 -7.13 15.17
C PRO A 2 5.04 -6.41 14.54
N ALA A 3 4.95 -6.48 13.21
CA ALA A 3 3.81 -5.95 12.49
C ALA A 3 2.53 -6.63 13.00
N HIS A 4 1.54 -5.84 13.36
CA HIS A 4 0.32 -6.34 13.94
C HIS A 4 -0.84 -5.42 13.56
N ALA A 5 -1.94 -6.03 13.10
CA ALA A 5 -3.19 -5.33 12.84
C ALA A 5 -4.31 -6.03 13.59
N PRO A 6 -5.32 -5.30 14.06
CA PRO A 6 -6.52 -5.92 14.60
C PRO A 6 -7.14 -6.87 13.57
N GLN A 7 -7.66 -8.00 14.04
CA GLN A 7 -8.33 -8.94 13.17
C GLN A 7 -9.52 -8.27 12.46
N GLY A 8 -9.66 -8.50 11.18
CA GLY A 8 -10.73 -7.91 10.36
C GLY A 8 -10.44 -6.49 9.88
N GLN A 9 -9.25 -5.98 10.14
CA GLN A 9 -8.85 -4.66 9.70
C GLN A 9 -8.44 -4.67 8.23
N ALA A 10 -8.98 -3.72 7.44
CA ALA A 10 -8.53 -3.52 6.07
C ALA A 10 -7.11 -2.96 6.06
N LEU A 11 -6.31 -3.42 5.13
CA LEU A 11 -4.92 -2.98 4.95
C LEU A 11 -4.74 -2.41 3.55
N VAL A 12 -3.93 -1.36 3.46
CA VAL A 12 -3.40 -0.82 2.20
C VAL A 12 -1.89 -1.01 2.23
N PHE A 13 -1.33 -1.58 1.15
CA PHE A 13 0.11 -1.72 1.01
C PHE A 13 0.62 -0.70 0.01
N ASP A 14 1.75 -0.07 0.29
CA ASP A 14 2.40 0.80 -0.68
C ASP A 14 3.21 -0.01 -1.70
N SER A 15 3.68 0.65 -2.76
CA SER A 15 4.40 -0.02 -3.84
C SER A 15 5.73 -0.61 -3.39
N SER A 16 6.46 0.08 -2.53
CA SER A 16 7.75 -0.40 -2.02
C SER A 16 7.61 -1.73 -1.28
N THR A 17 6.60 -1.85 -0.45
CA THR A 17 6.34 -3.08 0.34
C THR A 17 6.04 -4.26 -0.57
N LEU A 18 5.22 -4.04 -1.60
CA LEU A 18 4.89 -5.11 -2.55
C LEU A 18 6.08 -5.51 -3.42
N ILE A 19 6.91 -4.55 -3.81
CA ILE A 19 8.15 -4.83 -4.56
C ILE A 19 9.11 -5.65 -3.68
N LEU A 20 9.26 -5.28 -2.40
CA LEU A 20 10.06 -6.07 -1.47
C LEU A 20 9.53 -7.50 -1.34
N PHE A 21 8.21 -7.66 -1.25
CA PHE A 21 7.60 -8.98 -1.21
C PHE A 21 7.92 -9.80 -2.45
N LEU A 22 7.81 -9.21 -3.63
CA LEU A 22 8.09 -9.89 -4.90
C LEU A 22 9.55 -10.28 -5.05
N ASN A 23 10.45 -9.61 -4.34
CA ASN A 23 11.89 -9.89 -4.34
C ASN A 23 12.35 -10.73 -3.14
N ASP A 24 11.43 -11.31 -2.41
CA ASP A 24 11.72 -12.09 -1.20
C ASP A 24 12.50 -11.29 -0.15
N ALA A 25 12.31 -9.98 -0.11
CA ALA A 25 13.03 -9.06 0.77
C ALA A 25 12.14 -8.42 1.85
N LEU A 26 10.86 -8.77 1.89
CA LEU A 26 9.96 -8.28 2.91
C LEU A 26 10.17 -9.08 4.20
N PRO A 27 10.23 -8.42 5.38
CA PRO A 27 10.33 -9.14 6.66
C PRO A 27 9.22 -10.17 6.84
N GLU A 28 9.54 -11.28 7.48
CA GLU A 28 8.64 -12.43 7.62
C GLU A 28 7.31 -12.07 8.25
N ALA A 29 7.31 -11.22 9.28
CA ALA A 29 6.07 -10.79 9.93
C ALA A 29 5.15 -10.04 8.97
N ALA A 30 5.72 -9.24 8.08
CA ALA A 30 4.95 -8.52 7.07
C ALA A 30 4.45 -9.45 5.95
N VAL A 31 5.23 -10.46 5.59
CA VAL A 31 4.79 -11.50 4.63
C VAL A 31 3.58 -12.23 5.17
N GLU A 32 3.64 -12.64 6.44
CA GLU A 32 2.52 -13.32 7.09
C GLU A 32 1.27 -12.45 7.14
N LEU A 33 1.45 -11.18 7.50
CA LEU A 33 0.36 -10.20 7.53
C LEU A 33 -0.31 -10.08 6.16
N LEU A 34 0.48 -9.97 5.11
CA LEU A 34 -0.03 -9.90 3.74
C LEU A 34 -0.80 -11.15 3.38
N ASN A 35 -0.22 -12.33 3.59
CA ASN A 35 -0.83 -13.61 3.21
C ASN A 35 -2.16 -13.84 3.94
N VAL A 36 -2.21 -13.60 5.25
CA VAL A 36 -3.43 -13.77 6.04
C VAL A 36 -4.53 -12.83 5.53
N ASN A 37 -4.18 -11.59 5.26
CA ASN A 37 -5.18 -10.60 4.85
C ASN A 37 -5.60 -10.76 3.39
N LEU A 38 -4.74 -11.28 2.52
CA LEU A 38 -5.15 -11.68 1.17
C LEU A 38 -6.23 -12.76 1.20
N GLN A 39 -6.06 -13.77 2.05
CA GLN A 39 -7.04 -14.83 2.20
C GLN A 39 -8.37 -14.32 2.73
N SER A 40 -8.34 -13.29 3.56
CA SER A 40 -9.55 -12.70 4.15
C SER A 40 -10.20 -11.63 3.26
N GLY A 41 -9.61 -11.31 2.11
CA GLY A 41 -10.13 -10.27 1.22
C GLY A 41 -10.00 -8.86 1.77
N LEU A 42 -9.00 -8.62 2.61
CA LEU A 42 -8.83 -7.33 3.32
C LEU A 42 -7.62 -6.53 2.84
N VAL A 43 -7.03 -6.87 1.69
CA VAL A 43 -5.93 -6.09 1.12
C VAL A 43 -6.46 -5.23 -0.01
N PHE A 44 -6.26 -3.92 0.13
CA PHE A 44 -6.65 -2.91 -0.85
C PHE A 44 -5.40 -2.25 -1.40
N ILE A 45 -5.40 -1.94 -2.67
CA ILE A 45 -4.32 -1.18 -3.29
C ILE A 45 -4.88 -0.01 -4.08
N SER A 46 -4.17 1.12 -4.02
CA SER A 46 -4.44 2.26 -4.89
C SER A 46 -4.06 1.93 -6.33
N ALA A 47 -4.80 2.47 -7.28
CA ALA A 47 -4.44 2.37 -8.70
C ALA A 47 -3.03 2.88 -8.98
N ILE A 48 -2.54 3.88 -8.21
CA ILE A 48 -1.15 4.37 -8.36
C ILE A 48 -0.14 3.29 -7.93
N VAL A 49 -0.45 2.53 -6.88
CA VAL A 49 0.41 1.42 -6.44
C VAL A 49 0.50 0.35 -7.52
N ARG A 50 -0.64 0.00 -8.14
CA ARG A 50 -0.65 -0.93 -9.26
C ARG A 50 0.28 -0.45 -10.37
N ALA A 51 0.18 0.82 -10.76
CA ALA A 51 1.01 1.40 -11.80
C ALA A 51 2.50 1.35 -11.42
N GLU A 52 2.84 1.73 -10.19
CA GLU A 52 4.23 1.75 -9.74
C GLU A 52 4.85 0.35 -9.67
N VAL A 53 4.10 -0.63 -9.18
CA VAL A 53 4.57 -2.02 -9.11
C VAL A 53 4.81 -2.58 -10.50
N LEU A 54 3.86 -2.38 -11.43
CA LEU A 54 3.99 -2.88 -12.80
C LEU A 54 5.07 -2.15 -13.60
N ALA A 55 5.34 -0.88 -13.25
CA ALA A 55 6.36 -0.07 -13.92
C ALA A 55 7.78 -0.31 -13.39
N TRP A 56 7.96 -1.17 -12.38
CA TRP A 56 9.27 -1.41 -11.80
C TRP A 56 10.26 -1.89 -12.86
N PRO A 57 11.38 -1.17 -13.09
CA PRO A 57 12.21 -1.41 -14.26
C PRO A 57 13.03 -2.69 -14.23
N ALA A 58 13.14 -3.33 -13.08
CA ALA A 58 13.90 -4.57 -12.94
C ALA A 58 13.06 -5.83 -13.18
N HIS A 59 11.79 -5.70 -13.62
CA HIS A 59 10.97 -6.87 -13.93
C HIS A 59 11.57 -7.72 -15.03
N THR A 60 11.52 -9.04 -14.82
CA THR A 60 11.60 -10.04 -15.88
C THR A 60 10.18 -10.40 -16.30
N ASP A 61 10.03 -11.20 -17.37
CA ASP A 61 8.70 -11.70 -17.76
C ASP A 61 8.05 -12.48 -16.62
N GLY A 62 8.83 -13.30 -15.93
CA GLY A 62 8.33 -14.08 -14.79
C GLY A 62 7.92 -13.22 -13.62
N SER A 63 8.73 -12.23 -13.24
CA SER A 63 8.39 -11.35 -12.11
C SER A 63 7.21 -10.44 -12.45
N LEU A 64 7.08 -10.00 -13.69
CA LEU A 64 5.95 -9.21 -14.12
C LEU A 64 4.64 -10.01 -14.03
N SER A 65 4.69 -11.27 -14.46
CA SER A 65 3.55 -12.17 -14.36
C SER A 65 3.15 -12.40 -12.89
N ALA A 66 4.13 -12.62 -12.01
CA ALA A 66 3.88 -12.78 -10.58
C ALA A 66 3.29 -11.50 -9.96
N ALA A 67 3.79 -10.33 -10.36
CA ALA A 67 3.26 -9.05 -9.90
C ALA A 67 1.79 -8.88 -10.31
N ARG A 68 1.44 -9.19 -11.56
CA ARG A 68 0.05 -9.12 -12.01
C ARG A 68 -0.85 -10.05 -11.21
N ALA A 69 -0.40 -11.27 -10.96
CA ALA A 69 -1.17 -12.24 -10.19
C ALA A 69 -1.45 -11.74 -8.77
N LEU A 70 -0.43 -11.17 -8.12
CA LEU A 70 -0.58 -10.58 -6.78
C LEU A 70 -1.57 -9.42 -6.79
N LEU A 71 -1.39 -8.48 -7.71
CA LEU A 71 -2.23 -7.28 -7.77
C LEU A 71 -3.69 -7.62 -8.09
N ASP A 72 -3.91 -8.65 -8.90
CA ASP A 72 -5.26 -9.05 -9.31
C ASP A 72 -6.07 -9.66 -8.16
N VAL A 73 -5.43 -10.18 -7.11
CA VAL A 73 -6.15 -10.69 -5.93
C VAL A 73 -6.40 -9.62 -4.86
N CYS A 74 -5.80 -8.45 -5.01
CA CYS A 74 -6.08 -7.31 -4.15
C CYS A 74 -7.32 -6.55 -4.64
N HIS A 75 -7.99 -5.86 -3.71
CA HIS A 75 -9.06 -4.96 -4.10
C HIS A 75 -8.47 -3.65 -4.62
N LEU A 76 -8.71 -3.34 -5.87
CA LEU A 76 -8.22 -2.12 -6.49
C LEU A 76 -9.13 -0.95 -6.10
N VAL A 77 -8.51 0.13 -5.61
CA VAL A 77 -9.20 1.39 -5.33
C VAL A 77 -8.80 2.39 -6.41
N PRO A 78 -9.72 2.78 -7.29
CA PRO A 78 -9.39 3.75 -8.33
C PRO A 78 -9.10 5.13 -7.75
N VAL A 79 -8.36 5.94 -8.51
CA VAL A 79 -8.14 7.35 -8.17
C VAL A 79 -9.38 8.13 -8.63
N SER A 80 -10.39 8.18 -7.77
CA SER A 80 -11.60 8.95 -7.98
C SER A 80 -11.38 10.43 -7.67
N ALA A 81 -12.37 11.26 -7.96
CA ALA A 81 -12.33 12.66 -7.53
C ALA A 81 -12.19 12.78 -6.01
N GLU A 82 -12.89 11.94 -5.25
CA GLU A 82 -12.80 11.94 -3.79
C GLU A 82 -11.38 11.62 -3.31
N VAL A 83 -10.74 10.59 -3.88
CA VAL A 83 -9.34 10.25 -3.56
C VAL A 83 -8.41 11.40 -3.96
N ALA A 84 -8.60 11.97 -5.14
CA ALA A 84 -7.77 13.07 -5.64
C ALA A 84 -7.88 14.31 -4.75
N ASP A 85 -9.08 14.66 -4.31
CA ASP A 85 -9.31 15.82 -3.44
C ASP A 85 -8.64 15.62 -2.07
N GLU A 86 -8.76 14.43 -1.50
CA GLU A 86 -8.11 14.11 -0.23
C GLU A 86 -6.58 14.12 -0.36
N ALA A 87 -6.06 13.57 -1.45
CA ALA A 87 -4.62 13.59 -1.73
C ALA A 87 -4.11 15.03 -1.88
N ALA A 88 -4.88 15.89 -2.53
CA ALA A 88 -4.53 17.30 -2.66
C ALA A 88 -4.45 17.99 -1.29
N ARG A 89 -5.41 17.72 -0.40
CA ARG A 89 -5.39 18.23 0.98
C ARG A 89 -4.12 17.78 1.71
N ILE A 90 -3.84 16.47 1.66
CA ILE A 90 -2.66 15.89 2.32
C ILE A 90 -1.39 16.55 1.82
N ARG A 91 -1.25 16.68 0.50
CA ARG A 91 -0.06 17.30 -0.08
C ARG A 91 0.11 18.76 0.35
N ARG A 92 -0.97 19.54 0.37
CA ARG A 92 -0.89 20.93 0.83
C ARG A 92 -0.45 21.04 2.28
N GLU A 93 -0.94 20.14 3.14
CA GLU A 93 -0.68 20.21 4.58
C GLU A 93 0.65 19.57 4.98
N THR A 94 1.14 18.59 4.25
CA THR A 94 2.31 17.79 4.67
C THR A 94 3.51 17.92 3.77
N GLY A 95 3.33 18.32 2.52
CA GLY A 95 4.39 18.33 1.52
C GLY A 95 4.73 16.96 0.96
N LEU A 96 3.96 15.91 1.26
CA LEU A 96 4.17 14.59 0.67
C LEU A 96 4.12 14.67 -0.86
N LYS A 97 4.94 13.86 -1.51
CA LYS A 97 4.88 13.72 -2.96
C LYS A 97 3.50 13.20 -3.36
N LEU A 98 3.03 13.60 -4.54
CA LEU A 98 1.68 13.26 -4.95
C LEU A 98 1.38 11.77 -4.96
N PRO A 99 2.27 10.87 -5.44
CA PRO A 99 2.00 9.43 -5.35
C PRO A 99 1.77 8.96 -3.92
N ASP A 100 2.59 9.41 -2.96
CA ASP A 100 2.44 9.05 -1.55
C ASP A 100 1.17 9.64 -0.96
N ALA A 101 0.82 10.87 -1.34
CA ALA A 101 -0.42 11.50 -0.90
C ALA A 101 -1.65 10.71 -1.41
N LEU A 102 -1.60 10.19 -2.62
CA LEU A 102 -2.67 9.34 -3.17
C LEU A 102 -2.79 8.02 -2.40
N ILE A 103 -1.68 7.41 -2.02
CA ILE A 103 -1.67 6.19 -1.21
C ILE A 103 -2.27 6.46 0.17
N ALA A 104 -1.83 7.53 0.82
CA ALA A 104 -2.36 7.93 2.13
C ALA A 104 -3.86 8.23 2.06
N ALA A 105 -4.31 8.96 1.04
CA ALA A 105 -5.72 9.27 0.83
C ALA A 105 -6.56 8.00 0.67
N THR A 106 -6.04 7.03 -0.08
CA THR A 106 -6.71 5.74 -0.27
C THR A 106 -6.90 5.04 1.07
N ALA A 107 -5.85 4.97 1.88
CA ALA A 107 -5.93 4.34 3.20
C ALA A 107 -6.95 5.04 4.11
N LEU A 108 -6.93 6.36 4.16
CA LEU A 108 -7.88 7.12 4.98
C LEU A 108 -9.33 6.90 4.56
N LEU A 109 -9.61 6.97 3.26
CA LEU A 109 -10.97 6.82 2.75
C LEU A 109 -11.49 5.39 2.89
N GLN A 110 -10.60 4.40 2.84
CA GLN A 110 -10.96 3.01 3.08
C GLN A 110 -10.99 2.65 4.56
N ARG A 111 -10.65 3.58 5.44
CA ARG A 111 -10.49 3.33 6.88
C ARG A 111 -9.56 2.15 7.13
N ALA A 112 -8.49 2.09 6.34
CA ALA A 112 -7.52 1.02 6.37
C ALA A 112 -6.24 1.48 7.05
N THR A 113 -5.47 0.51 7.54
CA THR A 113 -4.11 0.76 8.02
C THR A 113 -3.14 0.64 6.86
N LEU A 114 -2.24 1.59 6.70
CA LEU A 114 -1.20 1.55 5.68
C LEU A 114 0.00 0.75 6.18
N VAL A 115 0.38 -0.25 5.41
CA VAL A 115 1.60 -1.05 5.65
C VAL A 115 2.71 -0.50 4.77
N THR A 116 3.78 -0.02 5.38
CA THR A 116 4.84 0.69 4.66
C THR A 116 6.22 0.43 5.24
N ALA A 117 7.23 0.42 4.38
CA ALA A 117 8.63 0.47 4.79
C ALA A 117 9.14 1.91 4.92
N ASN A 118 8.32 2.90 4.56
CA ASN A 118 8.66 4.33 4.58
C ASN A 118 7.78 5.09 5.57
N GLU A 119 7.75 4.64 6.81
CA GLU A 119 6.91 5.27 7.83
C GLU A 119 7.30 6.73 8.10
N ARG A 120 8.58 7.07 7.93
CA ARG A 120 9.07 8.42 8.16
C ARG A 120 8.28 9.47 7.40
N ASP A 121 8.02 9.23 6.12
CA ASP A 121 7.26 10.17 5.30
C ASP A 121 5.78 10.14 5.65
N PHE A 122 5.21 8.96 5.83
CA PHE A 122 3.78 8.82 6.10
C PHE A 122 3.37 9.29 7.50
N ARG A 123 4.30 9.38 8.45
CA ARG A 123 4.03 9.97 9.77
C ARG A 123 3.63 11.43 9.71
N ARG A 124 3.91 12.11 8.60
CA ARG A 124 3.46 13.49 8.41
C ARG A 124 1.94 13.61 8.32
N VAL A 125 1.23 12.50 8.15
CA VAL A 125 -0.23 12.46 8.09
C VAL A 125 -0.75 11.92 9.42
N PRO A 126 -1.12 12.79 10.37
CA PRO A 126 -1.40 12.35 11.74
C PRO A 126 -2.61 11.44 11.87
N GLU A 127 -3.60 11.55 10.96
CA GLU A 127 -4.80 10.71 11.00
C GLU A 127 -4.56 9.30 10.49
N LEU A 128 -3.41 9.05 9.84
CA LEU A 128 -3.13 7.79 9.16
C LEU A 128 -2.64 6.73 10.15
N ALA A 129 -3.31 5.58 10.17
CA ALA A 129 -2.84 4.43 10.94
C ALA A 129 -1.77 3.71 10.11
N LEU A 130 -0.63 3.39 10.74
CA LEU A 130 0.52 2.81 10.08
C LEU A 130 0.95 1.50 10.72
N ILE A 131 1.37 0.56 9.90
CA ILE A 131 2.17 -0.60 10.30
C ILE A 131 3.51 -0.48 9.60
N GLU A 132 4.56 -0.45 10.38
CA GLU A 132 5.93 -0.37 9.91
C GLU A 132 6.46 -1.76 9.58
N THR A 133 7.19 -1.90 8.49
CA THR A 133 7.81 -3.20 8.13
C THR A 133 9.34 -3.23 8.36
#